data_1b53a52eea9c40a9bbef50b4b02a2a09
#
_entry.id   1b53a52eea9c40a9bbef50b4b02a2a09
#
_cell.length_a   1.000
_cell.length_b   1.000
_cell.length_c   1.000
_cell.angle_alpha   90.00
_cell.angle_beta   90.00
_cell.angle_gamma   90.00
#
_symmetry.space_group_name_H-M   'P 1'
#
loop_
_entity.id
_entity.type
_entity.pdbx_description
1 polymer ?
#
loop_
_entity_poly.entity_id
_entity_poly.type
_entity_poly.pdbx_seq_one_letter_code
_entity_poly.pdbx_strand_id
1 'polypeptide(L)'
;MKEERKEPIQIPHIQTINDHISYLTPTEHPLSANVVIIEGDAFLWGYDVGNHPAVSEILQEKSEQTGKKIRVILSHFHPDHIGNLSEISCEAVYQGKNTFRYTKTGTVIEEDTWFQDGDVRLHLFPIPSSHAKGSLALEVDETWCF
;
A
#
# COMPACT_ATOMS: atom_id res chain seq x y z
N MET A 1 28.68 -29.72 -16.95
CA MET A 1 27.39 -29.07 -17.13
C MET A 1 27.18 -28.10 -15.98
N LYS A 2 27.11 -26.81 -16.29
CA LYS A 2 26.86 -25.82 -15.26
C LYS A 2 25.36 -25.83 -14.97
N GLU A 3 24.99 -26.15 -13.75
CA GLU A 3 23.66 -25.87 -13.29
C GLU A 3 23.48 -24.34 -13.28
N GLU A 4 22.51 -23.87 -14.04
CA GLU A 4 22.10 -22.49 -13.91
C GLU A 4 21.56 -22.28 -12.50
N ARG A 5 22.20 -21.41 -11.74
CA ARG A 5 21.63 -20.91 -10.48
C ARG A 5 20.39 -20.12 -10.84
N LYS A 6 19.26 -20.72 -10.68
CA LYS A 6 18.02 -19.99 -10.61
C LYS A 6 18.01 -19.24 -9.30
N GLU A 7 17.96 -17.91 -9.38
CA GLU A 7 17.68 -17.14 -8.18
C GLU A 7 16.40 -17.66 -7.53
N PRO A 8 16.37 -17.81 -6.21
CA PRO A 8 15.15 -18.25 -5.54
C PRO A 8 14.03 -17.27 -5.86
N ILE A 9 12.86 -17.79 -6.16
CA ILE A 9 11.65 -16.99 -6.36
C ILE A 9 11.41 -16.22 -5.06
N GLN A 10 11.42 -14.89 -5.17
CA GLN A 10 11.12 -14.03 -4.05
C GLN A 10 9.61 -13.92 -3.90
N ILE A 11 9.12 -14.19 -2.72
CA ILE A 11 7.71 -14.07 -2.37
C ILE A 11 7.60 -13.11 -1.20
N PRO A 12 6.74 -12.10 -1.28
CA PRO A 12 6.50 -11.23 -0.14
C PRO A 12 5.94 -12.02 1.05
N HIS A 13 6.44 -11.73 2.23
CA HIS A 13 5.98 -12.36 3.47
C HIS A 13 5.21 -11.35 4.31
N ILE A 14 4.18 -11.83 5.02
CA ILE A 14 3.43 -11.01 5.96
C ILE A 14 4.18 -10.96 7.28
N GLN A 15 4.44 -9.75 7.76
CA GLN A 15 5.00 -9.49 9.07
C GLN A 15 4.00 -8.71 9.88
N THR A 16 3.67 -9.18 11.07
CA THR A 16 2.68 -8.54 11.95
C THR A 16 3.37 -7.54 12.85
N ILE A 17 2.87 -6.31 12.91
CA ILE A 17 3.33 -5.28 13.84
C ILE A 17 2.48 -5.28 15.10
N ASN A 18 1.15 -5.24 14.93
CA ASN A 18 0.19 -5.32 16.05
C ASN A 18 -1.14 -5.90 15.53
N ASP A 19 -2.21 -5.80 16.33
CA ASP A 19 -3.52 -6.36 15.99
C ASP A 19 -4.14 -5.77 14.70
N HIS A 20 -3.76 -4.55 14.33
CA HIS A 20 -4.31 -3.84 13.18
C HIS A 20 -3.33 -3.69 12.04
N ILE A 21 -2.03 -3.72 12.30
CA ILE A 21 -1.00 -3.37 11.32
C ILE A 21 -0.12 -4.56 11.01
N SER A 22 0.01 -4.85 9.72
CA SER A 22 0.98 -5.79 9.18
C SER A 22 1.60 -5.20 7.92
N TYR A 23 2.63 -5.81 7.41
CA TYR A 23 3.20 -5.41 6.13
C TYR A 23 3.69 -6.60 5.35
N LEU A 24 3.75 -6.42 4.04
CA LEU A 24 4.36 -7.37 3.11
C LEU A 24 5.79 -6.93 2.85
N THR A 25 6.72 -7.87 2.95
CA THR A 25 8.14 -7.62 2.74
C THR A 25 8.43 -7.26 1.28
N PRO A 26 9.44 -6.43 1.01
CA PRO A 26 9.79 -6.05 -0.35
C PRO A 26 10.47 -7.19 -1.10
N THR A 27 10.47 -7.10 -2.42
CA THR A 27 11.19 -8.01 -3.31
C THR A 27 12.04 -7.21 -4.30
N GLU A 28 13.06 -7.87 -4.88
CA GLU A 28 13.92 -7.28 -5.90
C GLU A 28 13.53 -7.74 -7.32
N HIS A 29 12.99 -8.93 -7.45
CA HIS A 29 12.65 -9.53 -8.76
C HIS A 29 11.24 -10.16 -8.73
N PRO A 30 10.21 -9.44 -9.17
CA PRO A 30 10.22 -8.04 -9.60
C PRO A 30 10.43 -7.09 -8.42
N LEU A 31 10.93 -5.90 -8.70
CA LEU A 31 11.08 -4.87 -7.68
C LEU A 31 9.70 -4.46 -7.17
N SER A 32 9.49 -4.66 -5.88
CA SER A 32 8.25 -4.35 -5.20
C SER A 32 8.56 -3.78 -3.82
N ALA A 33 7.95 -2.66 -3.49
CA ALA A 33 8.13 -2.00 -2.21
C ALA A 33 7.38 -2.74 -1.10
N ASN A 34 7.65 -2.34 0.14
CA ASN A 34 6.82 -2.75 1.27
C ASN A 34 5.39 -2.29 1.05
N VAL A 35 4.45 -3.15 1.42
CA VAL A 35 3.03 -2.80 1.44
C VAL A 35 2.55 -2.89 2.88
N VAL A 36 2.10 -1.78 3.45
CA VAL A 36 1.55 -1.78 4.80
C VAL A 36 0.05 -2.05 4.72
N ILE A 37 -0.42 -2.96 5.54
CA ILE A 37 -1.82 -3.36 5.60
C ILE A 37 -2.37 -2.95 6.97
N ILE A 38 -3.43 -2.15 6.95
CA ILE A 38 -4.13 -1.73 8.16
C ILE A 38 -5.54 -2.29 8.11
N GLU A 39 -5.88 -3.11 9.08
CA GLU A 39 -7.21 -3.69 9.19
C GLU A 39 -8.05 -2.88 10.16
N GLY A 40 -9.01 -2.13 9.63
CA GLY A 40 -10.03 -1.43 10.40
C GLY A 40 -11.27 -2.29 10.60
N ASP A 41 -12.35 -1.71 11.10
CA ASP A 41 -13.62 -2.42 11.25
C ASP A 41 -14.33 -2.65 9.92
N ALA A 42 -14.34 -1.64 9.05
CA ALA A 42 -15.07 -1.67 7.78
C ALA A 42 -14.19 -1.92 6.58
N PHE A 43 -12.94 -1.47 6.62
CA PHE A 43 -12.05 -1.47 5.46
C PHE A 43 -10.72 -2.15 5.75
N LEU A 44 -10.15 -2.67 4.68
CA LEU A 44 -8.77 -3.12 4.63
C LEU A 44 -7.97 -2.05 3.89
N TRP A 45 -7.08 -1.37 4.60
CA TRP A 45 -6.30 -0.27 4.04
C TRP A 45 -4.94 -0.76 3.59
N GLY A 46 -4.56 -0.45 2.36
CA GLY A 46 -3.24 -0.72 1.84
C GLY A 46 -2.46 0.57 1.62
N TYR A 47 -1.31 0.71 2.26
CA TYR A 47 -0.37 1.79 1.99
C TYR A 47 0.63 1.30 0.96
N ASP A 48 0.48 1.78 -0.26
CA ASP A 48 1.03 1.24 -1.50
C ASP A 48 0.43 -0.13 -1.86
N VAL A 49 0.70 -0.58 -3.04
CA VAL A 49 0.19 -1.85 -3.58
C VAL A 49 1.29 -2.74 -4.15
N GLY A 50 2.53 -2.25 -4.15
CA GLY A 50 3.67 -2.99 -4.67
C GLY A 50 3.60 -3.25 -6.17
N ASN A 51 4.43 -4.15 -6.62
CA ASN A 51 4.53 -4.55 -8.03
C ASN A 51 4.64 -6.06 -8.22
N HIS A 52 4.78 -6.81 -7.13
CA HIS A 52 4.81 -8.27 -7.20
C HIS A 52 3.39 -8.83 -7.31
N PRO A 53 3.13 -9.78 -8.24
CA PRO A 53 1.78 -10.36 -8.40
C PRO A 53 1.19 -10.95 -7.12
N ALA A 54 2.00 -11.53 -6.27
CA ALA A 54 1.53 -12.11 -5.01
C ALA A 54 0.92 -11.08 -4.05
N VAL A 55 1.33 -9.80 -4.14
CA VAL A 55 0.77 -8.74 -3.30
C VAL A 55 -0.70 -8.54 -3.60
N SER A 56 -1.07 -8.44 -4.87
CA SER A 56 -2.47 -8.29 -5.26
C SER A 56 -3.31 -9.49 -4.85
N GLU A 57 -2.77 -10.69 -4.99
CA GLU A 57 -3.45 -11.93 -4.55
C GLU A 57 -3.68 -11.93 -3.04
N ILE A 58 -2.67 -11.58 -2.25
CA ILE A 58 -2.77 -11.54 -0.78
C ILE A 58 -3.80 -10.50 -0.34
N LEU A 59 -3.79 -9.31 -0.92
CA LEU A 59 -4.75 -8.26 -0.58
C LEU A 59 -6.18 -8.67 -0.93
N GLN A 60 -6.40 -9.24 -2.11
CA GLN A 60 -7.73 -9.70 -2.54
C GLN A 60 -8.23 -10.83 -1.65
N GLU A 61 -7.38 -11.79 -1.35
CA GLU A 61 -7.72 -12.92 -0.47
C GLU A 61 -8.10 -12.44 0.93
N LYS A 62 -7.32 -11.51 1.50
CA LYS A 62 -7.63 -10.91 2.79
C LYS A 62 -8.97 -10.17 2.78
N SER A 63 -9.23 -9.44 1.71
CA SER A 63 -10.51 -8.75 1.52
C SER A 63 -11.69 -9.73 1.49
N GLU A 64 -11.56 -10.84 0.78
CA GLU A 64 -12.58 -11.87 0.70
C GLU A 64 -12.80 -12.57 2.05
N GLN A 65 -11.72 -12.92 2.75
CA GLN A 65 -11.79 -13.61 4.04
C GLN A 65 -12.44 -12.74 5.13
N THR A 66 -12.17 -11.45 5.11
CA THR A 66 -12.68 -10.53 6.13
C THR A 66 -14.02 -9.89 5.77
N GLY A 67 -14.39 -9.93 4.49
CA GLY A 67 -15.55 -9.21 3.97
C GLY A 67 -15.36 -7.70 3.93
N LYS A 68 -14.13 -7.21 4.10
CA LYS A 68 -13.81 -5.78 4.11
C LYS A 68 -13.32 -5.33 2.75
N LYS A 69 -13.86 -4.20 2.28
CA LYS A 69 -13.43 -3.60 1.02
C LYS A 69 -12.05 -2.96 1.19
N ILE A 70 -11.27 -2.99 0.12
CA ILE A 70 -9.93 -2.43 0.10
C ILE A 70 -10.00 -0.93 -0.19
N ARG A 71 -9.30 -0.14 0.60
CA ARG A 71 -8.99 1.26 0.34
C ARG A 71 -7.48 1.41 0.22
N VAL A 72 -7.02 2.08 -0.81
CA VAL A 72 -5.60 2.21 -1.12
C VAL A 72 -5.12 3.63 -0.87
N ILE A 73 -3.96 3.74 -0.25
CA ILE A 73 -3.24 5.00 -0.06
C ILE A 73 -1.91 4.84 -0.78
N LEU A 74 -1.61 5.72 -1.72
CA LEU A 74 -0.37 5.67 -2.48
C LEU A 74 0.62 6.70 -1.96
N SER A 75 1.82 6.22 -1.59
CA SER A 75 2.86 7.10 -1.05
C SER A 75 3.43 8.04 -2.11
N HIS A 76 3.70 7.50 -3.29
CA HIS A 76 4.21 8.25 -4.45
C HIS A 76 4.04 7.40 -5.71
N PHE A 77 4.54 7.89 -6.86
CA PHE A 77 4.20 7.34 -8.17
C PHE A 77 5.17 6.30 -8.75
N HIS A 78 6.20 5.89 -8.02
CA HIS A 78 7.18 4.93 -8.56
C HIS A 78 6.54 3.55 -8.79
N PRO A 79 6.91 2.85 -9.89
CA PRO A 79 6.24 1.60 -10.26
C PRO A 79 6.28 0.49 -9.22
N ASP A 80 7.34 0.40 -8.43
CA ASP A 80 7.45 -0.60 -7.35
C ASP A 80 6.45 -0.37 -6.22
N HIS A 81 5.83 0.81 -6.15
CA HIS A 81 4.80 1.19 -5.18
C HIS A 81 3.39 1.09 -5.74
N ILE A 82 3.18 1.38 -7.02
CA ILE A 82 1.84 1.48 -7.62
C ILE A 82 1.54 0.44 -8.69
N GLY A 83 2.50 -0.44 -9.01
CA GLY A 83 2.40 -1.34 -10.16
C GLY A 83 1.16 -2.23 -10.16
N ASN A 84 0.69 -2.67 -9.02
CA ASN A 84 -0.46 -3.56 -8.89
C ASN A 84 -1.82 -2.84 -8.83
N LEU A 85 -1.86 -1.51 -8.95
CA LEU A 85 -3.11 -0.76 -8.73
C LEU A 85 -4.24 -1.24 -9.64
N SER A 86 -3.95 -1.51 -10.91
CA SER A 86 -4.96 -2.00 -11.86
C SER A 86 -5.41 -3.44 -11.60
N GLU A 87 -4.64 -4.20 -10.84
CA GLU A 87 -4.93 -5.60 -10.53
C GLU A 87 -5.74 -5.78 -9.24
N ILE A 88 -5.99 -4.69 -8.51
CA ILE A 88 -6.68 -4.72 -7.23
C ILE A 88 -8.04 -4.05 -7.38
N SER A 89 -9.10 -4.77 -7.00
CA SER A 89 -10.43 -4.21 -6.89
C SER A 89 -10.53 -3.46 -5.57
N CYS A 90 -10.50 -2.13 -5.61
CA CYS A 90 -10.55 -1.30 -4.42
C CYS A 90 -11.71 -0.30 -4.50
N GLU A 91 -12.23 0.07 -3.32
CA GLU A 91 -13.34 1.01 -3.20
C GLU A 91 -12.88 2.45 -3.40
N ALA A 92 -11.67 2.77 -2.95
CA ALA A 92 -11.14 4.12 -3.00
C ALA A 92 -9.61 4.11 -3.12
N VAL A 93 -9.08 5.16 -3.73
CA VAL A 93 -7.64 5.40 -3.85
C VAL A 93 -7.37 6.84 -3.41
N TYR A 94 -6.45 7.03 -2.48
CA TYR A 94 -6.02 8.31 -1.98
C TYR A 94 -4.55 8.53 -2.33
N GLN A 95 -4.22 9.72 -2.82
CA GLN A 95 -2.87 9.98 -3.33
C GLN A 95 -2.57 11.47 -3.39
N GLY A 96 -1.29 11.80 -3.57
CA GLY A 96 -0.89 13.17 -3.82
C GLY A 96 -1.15 13.59 -5.27
N LYS A 97 -1.05 14.89 -5.52
CA LYS A 97 -1.36 15.50 -6.83
C LYS A 97 -0.50 14.95 -7.96
N ASN A 98 0.81 14.78 -7.73
CA ASN A 98 1.70 14.26 -8.77
C ASN A 98 1.47 12.79 -9.06
N THR A 99 1.15 12.00 -8.04
CA THR A 99 0.80 10.59 -8.23
C THR A 99 -0.46 10.45 -9.07
N PHE A 100 -1.46 11.31 -8.85
CA PHE A 100 -2.68 11.33 -9.64
C PHE A 100 -2.42 11.52 -11.14
N ARG A 101 -1.39 12.26 -11.52
CA ARG A 101 -1.02 12.44 -12.94
C ARG A 101 -0.68 11.13 -13.63
N TYR A 102 -0.21 10.14 -12.87
CA TYR A 102 0.13 8.80 -13.37
C TYR A 102 -1.05 7.84 -13.29
N THR A 103 -1.77 7.84 -12.17
CA THR A 103 -2.88 6.92 -11.95
C THR A 103 -4.16 7.34 -12.65
N LYS A 104 -4.42 8.64 -12.75
CA LYS A 104 -5.61 9.26 -13.34
C LYS A 104 -6.92 8.76 -12.73
N THR A 105 -6.87 8.29 -11.51
CA THR A 105 -8.02 7.78 -10.78
C THR A 105 -7.86 8.06 -9.28
N GLY A 106 -8.96 8.09 -8.56
CA GLY A 106 -8.96 8.26 -7.12
C GLY A 106 -9.07 9.71 -6.67
N THR A 107 -8.79 9.93 -5.40
CA THR A 107 -8.93 11.21 -4.71
C THR A 107 -7.57 11.80 -4.37
N VAL A 108 -7.36 13.06 -4.71
CA VAL A 108 -6.13 13.80 -4.38
C VAL A 108 -6.24 14.34 -2.97
N ILE A 109 -5.21 14.11 -2.17
CA ILE A 109 -5.07 14.64 -0.81
C ILE A 109 -4.09 15.80 -0.86
N GLU A 110 -4.57 17.00 -0.59
CA GLU A 110 -3.77 18.24 -0.63
C GLU A 110 -3.47 18.80 0.76
N GLU A 111 -4.19 18.35 1.78
CA GLU A 111 -4.04 18.79 3.16
C GLU A 111 -4.25 17.62 4.12
N ASP A 112 -3.99 17.85 5.40
CA ASP A 112 -4.18 16.84 6.44
C ASP A 112 -5.59 16.26 6.37
N THR A 113 -5.67 14.94 6.28
CA THR A 113 -6.93 14.22 6.17
C THR A 113 -6.96 13.07 7.17
N TRP A 114 -8.06 12.94 7.87
CA TRP A 114 -8.23 11.95 8.92
C TRP A 114 -9.36 10.98 8.58
N PHE A 115 -9.12 9.70 8.87
CA PHE A 115 -10.14 8.66 8.81
C PHE A 115 -10.19 7.92 10.13
N GLN A 116 -11.40 7.61 10.57
CA GLN A 116 -11.63 6.74 11.72
C GLN A 116 -12.34 5.49 11.20
N ASP A 117 -11.72 4.33 11.37
CA ASP A 117 -12.29 3.04 10.98
C ASP A 117 -12.28 2.10 12.18
N GLY A 118 -13.38 2.10 12.92
CA GLY A 118 -13.44 1.42 14.20
C GLY A 118 -12.47 2.03 15.20
N ASP A 119 -11.60 1.21 15.73
CA ASP A 119 -10.57 1.64 16.70
C ASP A 119 -9.31 2.21 16.03
N VAL A 120 -9.23 2.15 14.70
CA VAL A 120 -8.05 2.59 13.97
C VAL A 120 -8.25 4.00 13.45
N ARG A 121 -7.28 4.87 13.71
CA ARG A 121 -7.26 6.23 13.20
C ARG A 121 -6.13 6.41 12.22
N LEU A 122 -6.45 6.85 11.01
CA LEU A 122 -5.49 7.10 9.96
C LEU A 122 -5.39 8.59 9.68
N HIS A 123 -4.16 9.09 9.61
CA HIS A 123 -3.87 10.46 9.28
C HIS A 123 -3.02 10.48 8.02
N LEU A 124 -3.54 11.06 6.95
CA LEU A 124 -2.84 11.24 5.69
C LEU A 124 -2.42 12.70 5.58
N PHE A 125 -1.17 12.92 5.21
CA PHE A 125 -0.68 14.29 5.01
C PHE A 125 0.37 14.35 3.92
N PRO A 126 0.31 15.38 3.05
CA PRO A 126 1.34 15.60 2.05
C PRO A 126 2.66 15.97 2.70
N ILE A 127 3.75 15.42 2.18
CA ILE A 127 5.10 15.80 2.61
C ILE A 127 5.87 16.35 1.41
N PRO A 128 6.58 17.48 1.58
CA PRO A 128 7.50 17.93 0.54
C PRO A 128 8.64 16.91 0.44
N SER A 129 8.90 16.45 -0.77
CA SER A 129 9.95 15.48 -1.02
C SER A 129 10.77 15.92 -2.23
N SER A 130 12.07 15.94 -2.08
CA SER A 130 12.98 16.14 -3.21
C SER A 130 13.08 14.90 -4.09
N HIS A 131 12.74 13.74 -3.55
CA HIS A 131 12.79 12.46 -4.28
C HIS A 131 11.56 12.27 -5.17
N ALA A 132 10.38 12.54 -4.64
CA ALA A 132 9.13 12.42 -5.40
C ALA A 132 8.15 13.48 -4.93
N LYS A 133 7.85 14.46 -5.78
CA LYS A 133 6.85 15.49 -5.48
C LYS A 133 5.47 14.86 -5.34
N GLY A 134 4.70 15.34 -4.39
CA GLY A 134 3.36 14.83 -4.14
C GLY A 134 3.33 13.55 -3.34
N SER A 135 4.40 13.25 -2.58
CA SER A 135 4.42 12.15 -1.63
C SER A 135 3.41 12.35 -0.52
N LEU A 136 2.78 11.27 -0.12
CA LEU A 136 1.77 11.25 0.92
C LEU A 136 2.24 10.34 2.04
N ALA A 137 2.26 10.86 3.26
CA ALA A 137 2.61 10.08 4.45
C ALA A 137 1.34 9.56 5.13
N LEU A 138 1.50 8.45 5.83
CA LEU A 138 0.45 7.84 6.64
C LEU A 138 0.93 7.71 8.08
N GLU A 139 0.11 8.19 9.02
CA GLU A 139 0.28 7.97 10.43
C GLU A 139 -0.91 7.16 10.94
N VAL A 140 -0.64 6.10 11.69
CA VAL A 140 -1.68 5.24 12.27
C VAL A 140 -1.65 5.35 13.78
N ASP A 141 -2.79 5.66 14.37
CA ASP A 141 -3.01 5.79 15.82
C ASP A 141 -2.01 6.72 16.50
N GLU A 142 -1.52 7.75 15.80
CA GLU A 142 -0.55 8.73 16.29
C GLU A 142 0.80 8.12 16.74
N THR A 143 1.00 6.84 16.46
CA THR A 143 2.19 6.07 16.92
C THR A 143 3.05 5.60 15.75
N TRP A 144 2.42 5.09 14.69
CA TRP A 144 3.11 4.51 13.55
C TRP A 144 3.10 5.46 12.37
N CYS A 145 4.28 5.78 11.82
CA CYS A 145 4.41 6.67 10.67
C CYS A 145 5.11 5.94 9.52
N PHE A 146 4.51 6.04 8.35
CA PHE A 146 4.99 5.40 7.13
C PHE A 146 5.18 6.41 5.99
#